data_76a541d973257d31729f0f9a926f4dd8
#
_entry.id   76a541d973257d31729f0f9a926f4dd8
#
_cell.length_a   1.000
_cell.length_b   1.000
_cell.length_c   1.000
_cell.angle_alpha   90.00
_cell.angle_beta   90.00
_cell.angle_gamma   90.00
#
_symmetry.space_group_name_H-M   'P 1'
#
loop_
_entity.id
_entity.type
_entity.pdbx_description
1 polymer ?
#
loop_
_entity_poly.entity_id
_entity_poly.type
_entity_poly.pdbx_seq_one_letter_code
_entity_poly.pdbx_strand_id
1 'polypeptide(L)'
;MDERIKTLAYNLVHFSCKLEKGEKVWISCNGVHPLPLVKQIIKETYRVGAIPFVKMMTNSLERELLLGATEEQQKIMAEVDCRLMEQMDAFIGVRGEDNLTEQYDVPTEKIDIQNRLYDDPVHHQIRVPHTKWVVLRYPTNAMAQSAKTSLEDFEDFYFNVCNLDYGKMGDAMEHLVELMNKTDRVRLVARDTDISFSIKDIPAIKCAGGCNIPDGEVYTAPVRESINGVITYNTPSEY
;
A
#
# COMPACT_ATOMS: atom_id res chain seq x y z
N MET A 1 1.23 -2.95 26.07
CA MET A 1 0.99 -2.77 24.63
C MET A 1 2.16 -2.00 24.08
N ASP A 2 2.72 -2.43 22.97
CA ASP A 2 3.90 -1.83 22.33
C ASP A 2 3.61 -0.37 21.92
N GLU A 3 4.45 0.57 22.34
CA GLU A 3 4.30 1.98 22.01
C GLU A 3 4.52 2.25 20.51
N ARG A 4 5.34 1.42 19.85
CA ARG A 4 5.59 1.51 18.40
C ARG A 4 4.29 1.32 17.60
N ILE A 5 3.41 0.42 18.05
CA ILE A 5 2.09 0.18 17.44
C ILE A 5 1.16 1.39 17.64
N LYS A 6 1.21 2.03 18.80
CA LYS A 6 0.40 3.23 19.06
C LYS A 6 0.85 4.40 18.17
N THR A 7 2.17 4.59 18.05
CA THR A 7 2.75 5.61 17.17
C THR A 7 2.33 5.38 15.73
N LEU A 8 2.42 4.13 15.22
CA LEU A 8 2.01 3.80 13.88
C LEU A 8 0.51 4.08 13.66
N ALA A 9 -0.35 3.63 14.57
CA ALA A 9 -1.79 3.90 14.48
C ALA A 9 -2.10 5.40 14.47
N TYR A 10 -1.40 6.18 15.30
CA TYR A 10 -1.51 7.64 15.29
C TYR A 10 -1.14 8.23 13.92
N ASN A 11 0.01 7.82 13.36
CA ASN A 11 0.47 8.31 12.06
C ASN A 11 -0.52 7.97 10.93
N LEU A 12 -1.08 6.76 10.92
CA LEU A 12 -2.05 6.34 9.90
C LEU A 12 -3.33 7.20 9.94
N VAL A 13 -3.82 7.52 11.15
CA VAL A 13 -5.05 8.29 11.34
C VAL A 13 -4.82 9.78 11.13
N HIS A 14 -3.75 10.35 11.73
CA HIS A 14 -3.54 11.81 11.77
C HIS A 14 -2.70 12.34 10.62
N PHE A 15 -1.77 11.55 10.08
CA PHE A 15 -0.88 11.97 9.01
C PHE A 15 -1.30 11.42 7.64
N SER A 16 -1.39 10.08 7.50
CA SER A 16 -1.69 9.46 6.19
C SER A 16 -3.11 9.76 5.73
N CYS A 17 -4.12 9.45 6.54
CA CYS A 17 -5.52 9.67 6.19
C CYS A 17 -6.07 11.03 6.67
N LYS A 18 -5.39 11.72 7.59
CA LYS A 18 -5.84 13.01 8.14
C LYS A 18 -7.33 13.00 8.47
N LEU A 19 -7.74 11.99 9.27
CA LEU A 19 -9.16 11.80 9.61
C LEU A 19 -9.68 12.95 10.46
N GLU A 20 -10.88 13.40 10.14
CA GLU A 20 -11.59 14.45 10.84
C GLU A 20 -12.85 13.91 11.52
N LYS A 21 -13.42 14.73 12.43
CA LYS A 21 -14.65 14.40 13.14
C LYS A 21 -15.81 14.16 12.18
N GLY A 22 -16.48 13.02 12.35
CA GLY A 22 -17.64 12.61 11.55
C GLY A 22 -17.30 11.86 10.29
N GLU A 23 -16.04 11.84 9.85
CA GLU A 23 -15.61 11.04 8.71
C GLU A 23 -15.69 9.54 8.99
N LYS A 24 -15.97 8.77 7.96
CA LYS A 24 -16.08 7.32 7.99
C LYS A 24 -14.85 6.69 7.38
N VAL A 25 -14.29 5.70 8.06
CA VAL A 25 -13.11 4.99 7.57
C VAL A 25 -13.36 3.48 7.50
N TRP A 26 -13.08 2.89 6.35
CA TRP A 26 -13.03 1.44 6.22
C TRP A 26 -11.64 0.95 6.60
N ILE A 27 -11.57 0.11 7.64
CA ILE A 27 -10.35 -0.56 8.08
C ILE A 27 -10.42 -2.00 7.58
N SER A 28 -9.60 -2.32 6.60
CA SER A 28 -9.43 -3.69 6.08
C SER A 28 -8.30 -4.38 6.82
N CYS A 29 -8.60 -5.54 7.42
CA CYS A 29 -7.64 -6.36 8.15
C CYS A 29 -7.48 -7.70 7.43
N ASN A 30 -6.33 -7.94 6.82
CA ASN A 30 -6.03 -9.24 6.23
C ASN A 30 -5.03 -9.99 7.11
N GLY A 31 -5.49 -11.11 7.69
CA GLY A 31 -4.77 -11.91 8.67
C GLY A 31 -5.11 -11.58 10.13
N VAL A 32 -4.57 -12.40 11.03
CA VAL A 32 -4.77 -12.25 12.48
C VAL A 32 -3.66 -11.45 13.15
N HIS A 33 -2.46 -11.43 12.58
CA HIS A 33 -1.30 -10.71 13.13
C HIS A 33 -1.51 -9.19 13.22
N PRO A 34 -2.21 -8.53 12.29
CA PRO A 34 -2.47 -7.08 12.37
C PRO A 34 -3.41 -6.65 13.48
N LEU A 35 -4.11 -7.56 14.16
CA LEU A 35 -5.12 -7.20 15.16
C LEU A 35 -4.64 -6.23 16.25
N PRO A 36 -3.40 -6.30 16.78
CA PRO A 36 -2.91 -5.31 17.73
C PRO A 36 -2.91 -3.88 17.16
N LEU A 37 -2.48 -3.72 15.89
CA LEU A 37 -2.47 -2.43 15.20
C LEU A 37 -3.91 -1.97 14.87
N VAL A 38 -4.74 -2.83 14.30
CA VAL A 38 -6.14 -2.53 13.96
C VAL A 38 -6.92 -2.05 15.18
N LYS A 39 -6.73 -2.69 16.35
CA LYS A 39 -7.35 -2.23 17.61
C LYS A 39 -6.91 -0.81 18.01
N GLN A 40 -5.67 -0.43 17.72
CA GLN A 40 -5.20 0.94 18.01
C GLN A 40 -5.74 1.94 16.97
N ILE A 41 -5.79 1.57 15.69
CA ILE A 41 -6.40 2.40 14.64
C ILE A 41 -7.87 2.71 15.01
N ILE A 42 -8.65 1.71 15.44
CA ILE A 42 -10.04 1.92 15.89
C ILE A 42 -10.10 2.93 17.04
N LYS A 43 -9.23 2.81 18.04
CA LYS A 43 -9.20 3.73 19.18
C LYS A 43 -8.83 5.15 18.76
N GLU A 44 -7.82 5.30 17.90
CA GLU A 44 -7.42 6.60 17.35
C GLU A 44 -8.53 7.21 16.51
N THR A 45 -9.20 6.41 15.67
CA THR A 45 -10.35 6.86 14.87
C THR A 45 -11.45 7.46 15.76
N TYR A 46 -11.82 6.77 16.85
CA TYR A 46 -12.80 7.33 17.80
C TYR A 46 -12.29 8.57 18.54
N ARG A 47 -10.98 8.68 18.82
CA ARG A 47 -10.40 9.87 19.48
C ARG A 47 -10.53 11.15 18.66
N VAL A 48 -10.41 11.04 17.33
CA VAL A 48 -10.64 12.19 16.43
C VAL A 48 -12.14 12.42 16.16
N GLY A 49 -13.02 11.54 16.66
CA GLY A 49 -14.47 11.63 16.45
C GLY A 49 -14.93 11.08 15.10
N ALA A 50 -14.09 10.33 14.40
CA ALA A 50 -14.41 9.61 13.17
C ALA A 50 -15.08 8.25 13.46
N ILE A 51 -15.63 7.61 12.44
CA ILE A 51 -16.48 6.41 12.55
C ILE A 51 -15.79 5.24 11.81
N PRO A 52 -15.25 4.24 12.54
CA PRO A 52 -14.59 3.09 11.92
C PRO A 52 -15.57 2.01 11.48
N PHE A 53 -15.35 1.45 10.30
CA PHE A 53 -15.96 0.22 9.78
C PHE A 53 -14.85 -0.80 9.57
N VAL A 54 -14.98 -2.01 10.11
CA VAL A 54 -13.92 -3.03 10.05
C VAL A 54 -14.39 -4.23 9.27
N LYS A 55 -13.58 -4.65 8.29
CA LYS A 55 -13.74 -5.92 7.59
C LYS A 55 -12.47 -6.74 7.76
N MET A 56 -12.62 -8.01 8.12
CA MET A 56 -11.50 -8.92 8.32
C MET A 56 -11.62 -10.12 7.37
N MET A 57 -10.48 -10.51 6.78
CA MET A 57 -10.33 -11.69 5.95
C MET A 57 -8.98 -12.35 6.25
N THR A 58 -8.83 -13.63 5.91
CA THR A 58 -7.54 -14.33 5.89
C THR A 58 -7.30 -14.90 4.50
N ASN A 59 -6.02 -15.00 4.10
CA ASN A 59 -5.67 -15.55 2.78
C ASN A 59 -6.19 -16.98 2.59
N SER A 60 -6.24 -17.78 3.66
CA SER A 60 -6.75 -19.16 3.59
C SER A 60 -8.25 -19.21 3.27
N LEU A 61 -9.05 -18.32 3.86
CA LEU A 61 -10.48 -18.23 3.54
C LEU A 61 -10.70 -17.64 2.14
N GLU A 62 -9.95 -16.63 1.80
CA GLU A 62 -10.02 -16.01 0.48
C GLU A 62 -9.65 -16.99 -0.63
N ARG A 63 -8.62 -17.84 -0.40
CA ARG A 63 -8.26 -18.92 -1.31
C ARG A 63 -9.44 -19.86 -1.59
N GLU A 64 -10.11 -20.35 -0.55
CA GLU A 64 -11.27 -21.24 -0.71
C GLU A 64 -12.43 -20.56 -1.46
N LEU A 65 -12.67 -19.29 -1.16
CA LEU A 65 -13.66 -18.49 -1.90
C LEU A 65 -13.29 -18.35 -3.38
N LEU A 66 -12.01 -18.11 -3.68
CA LEU A 66 -11.51 -17.96 -5.06
C LEU A 66 -11.60 -19.27 -5.84
N LEU A 67 -11.20 -20.39 -5.27
CA LEU A 67 -11.29 -21.71 -5.91
C LEU A 67 -12.72 -22.03 -6.38
N GLY A 68 -13.73 -21.67 -5.58
CA GLY A 68 -15.14 -21.84 -5.90
C GLY A 68 -15.79 -20.66 -6.64
N ALA A 69 -15.08 -19.56 -6.85
CA ALA A 69 -15.67 -18.30 -7.30
C ALA A 69 -16.45 -18.41 -8.62
N THR A 70 -17.62 -17.78 -8.63
CA THR A 70 -18.44 -17.56 -9.83
C THR A 70 -18.50 -16.06 -10.12
N GLU A 71 -18.76 -15.70 -11.39
CA GLU A 71 -18.96 -14.28 -11.75
C GLU A 71 -20.14 -13.66 -10.99
N GLU A 72 -21.22 -14.41 -10.79
CA GLU A 72 -22.39 -13.96 -10.05
C GLU A 72 -22.04 -13.61 -8.60
N GLN A 73 -21.29 -14.49 -7.91
CA GLN A 73 -20.84 -14.26 -6.54
C GLN A 73 -19.98 -12.99 -6.45
N GLN A 74 -19.00 -12.82 -7.35
CA GLN A 74 -18.12 -11.65 -7.33
C GLN A 74 -18.89 -10.36 -7.60
N LYS A 75 -19.86 -10.36 -8.52
CA LYS A 75 -20.73 -9.21 -8.79
C LYS A 75 -21.56 -8.80 -7.57
N ILE A 76 -22.16 -9.78 -6.88
CA ILE A 76 -22.96 -9.51 -5.66
C ILE A 76 -22.08 -8.94 -4.55
N MET A 77 -20.91 -9.52 -4.32
CA MET A 77 -19.95 -9.02 -3.33
C MET A 77 -19.49 -7.60 -3.67
N ALA A 78 -19.16 -7.34 -4.95
CA ALA A 78 -18.77 -6.01 -5.40
C ALA A 78 -19.91 -4.99 -5.21
N GLU A 79 -21.15 -5.31 -5.55
CA GLU A 79 -22.30 -4.41 -5.37
C GLU A 79 -22.44 -3.96 -3.92
N VAL A 80 -22.34 -4.88 -2.96
CA VAL A 80 -22.41 -4.57 -1.53
C VAL A 80 -21.26 -3.70 -1.08
N ASP A 81 -20.04 -4.06 -1.47
CA ASP A 81 -18.82 -3.38 -1.05
C ASP A 81 -18.62 -2.02 -1.76
N CYS A 82 -19.08 -1.86 -3.01
CA CYS A 82 -19.14 -0.55 -3.67
C CYS A 82 -20.05 0.41 -2.90
N ARG A 83 -21.26 -0.01 -2.54
CA ARG A 83 -22.20 0.81 -1.74
C ARG A 83 -21.63 1.20 -0.38
N LEU A 84 -20.84 0.32 0.25
CA LEU A 84 -20.16 0.63 1.50
C LEU A 84 -19.00 1.61 1.24
N MET A 85 -18.16 1.37 0.21
CA MET A 85 -17.01 2.20 -0.13
C MET A 85 -17.42 3.63 -0.51
N GLU A 86 -18.53 3.79 -1.23
CA GLU A 86 -19.10 5.10 -1.58
C GLU A 86 -19.51 5.95 -0.35
N GLN A 87 -19.70 5.32 0.81
CA GLN A 87 -19.98 6.01 2.06
C GLN A 87 -18.72 6.39 2.85
N MET A 88 -17.55 5.91 2.42
CA MET A 88 -16.30 6.09 3.17
C MET A 88 -15.54 7.33 2.70
N ASP A 89 -15.06 8.11 3.67
CA ASP A 89 -14.14 9.22 3.44
C ASP A 89 -12.69 8.75 3.40
N ALA A 90 -12.40 7.61 4.04
CA ALA A 90 -11.07 7.05 4.10
C ALA A 90 -11.03 5.51 4.11
N PHE A 91 -9.85 4.96 3.78
CA PHE A 91 -9.56 3.53 3.80
C PHE A 91 -8.18 3.28 4.41
N ILE A 92 -8.09 2.34 5.36
CA ILE A 92 -6.83 1.86 5.94
C ILE A 92 -6.76 0.35 5.75
N GLY A 93 -5.81 -0.13 4.93
CA GLY A 93 -5.61 -1.56 4.70
C GLY A 93 -4.37 -2.09 5.40
N VAL A 94 -4.53 -3.07 6.29
CA VAL A 94 -3.43 -3.73 7.01
C VAL A 94 -3.40 -5.20 6.67
N ARG A 95 -2.28 -5.68 6.11
CA ARG A 95 -2.07 -7.08 5.72
C ARG A 95 -0.99 -7.71 6.61
N GLY A 96 -1.23 -8.90 7.11
CA GLY A 96 -0.24 -9.63 7.93
C GLY A 96 -0.58 -11.11 8.02
N GLU A 97 -0.15 -11.87 7.02
CA GLU A 97 -0.33 -13.31 6.90
C GLU A 97 1.00 -14.04 7.04
N ASP A 98 0.96 -15.25 7.60
CA ASP A 98 2.16 -16.10 7.76
C ASP A 98 2.54 -16.84 6.50
N ASN A 99 1.62 -17.03 5.56
CA ASN A 99 1.91 -17.65 4.26
C ASN A 99 1.71 -16.62 3.14
N LEU A 100 2.82 -16.16 2.56
CA LEU A 100 2.78 -15.17 1.45
C LEU A 100 2.38 -15.79 0.12
N THR A 101 2.37 -17.13 0.04
CA THR A 101 2.10 -17.89 -1.20
C THR A 101 0.80 -18.72 -1.11
N GLU A 102 -0.07 -18.40 -0.14
CA GLU A 102 -1.29 -19.18 0.13
C GLU A 102 -2.21 -19.32 -1.09
N GLN A 103 -2.17 -18.38 -2.00
CA GLN A 103 -3.03 -18.33 -3.20
C GLN A 103 -2.33 -18.76 -4.49
N TYR A 104 -1.10 -19.28 -4.44
CA TYR A 104 -0.31 -19.61 -5.64
C TYR A 104 -0.92 -20.73 -6.49
N ASP A 105 -1.73 -21.60 -5.91
CA ASP A 105 -2.43 -22.67 -6.62
C ASP A 105 -3.84 -22.29 -7.11
N VAL A 106 -4.28 -21.06 -6.85
CA VAL A 106 -5.54 -20.54 -7.41
C VAL A 106 -5.38 -20.33 -8.91
N PRO A 107 -6.26 -20.91 -9.76
CA PRO A 107 -6.20 -20.71 -11.20
C PRO A 107 -6.28 -19.23 -11.59
N THR A 108 -5.43 -18.82 -12.55
CA THR A 108 -5.36 -17.42 -13.02
C THR A 108 -6.72 -16.89 -13.45
N GLU A 109 -7.55 -17.72 -14.08
CA GLU A 109 -8.91 -17.32 -14.52
C GLU A 109 -9.80 -16.89 -13.34
N LYS A 110 -9.60 -17.49 -12.15
CA LYS A 110 -10.35 -17.13 -10.94
C LYS A 110 -9.87 -15.80 -10.37
N ILE A 111 -8.56 -15.58 -10.39
CA ILE A 111 -7.96 -14.30 -10.01
C ILE A 111 -8.41 -13.19 -10.96
N ASP A 112 -8.42 -13.44 -12.26
CA ASP A 112 -8.89 -12.47 -13.28
C ASP A 112 -10.37 -12.11 -13.10
N ILE A 113 -11.21 -13.08 -12.75
CA ILE A 113 -12.63 -12.84 -12.42
C ILE A 113 -12.75 -11.92 -11.21
N GLN A 114 -12.00 -12.17 -10.13
CA GLN A 114 -11.98 -11.29 -8.95
C GLN A 114 -11.48 -9.89 -9.32
N ASN A 115 -10.33 -9.80 -9.96
CA ASN A 115 -9.73 -8.51 -10.33
C ASN A 115 -10.71 -7.66 -11.15
N ARG A 116 -11.35 -8.24 -12.15
CA ARG A 116 -12.27 -7.53 -13.05
C ARG A 116 -13.62 -7.20 -12.42
N LEU A 117 -14.17 -8.10 -11.62
CA LEU A 117 -15.55 -7.97 -11.15
C LEU A 117 -15.68 -7.48 -9.71
N TYR A 118 -14.59 -7.51 -8.93
CA TYR A 118 -14.59 -7.04 -7.55
C TYR A 118 -13.53 -5.94 -7.31
N ASP A 119 -12.24 -6.23 -7.57
CA ASP A 119 -11.17 -5.29 -7.20
C ASP A 119 -11.22 -4.01 -8.03
N ASP A 120 -11.46 -4.12 -9.33
CA ASP A 120 -11.56 -2.95 -10.19
C ASP A 120 -12.71 -2.03 -9.77
N PRO A 121 -13.98 -2.47 -9.69
CA PRO A 121 -15.07 -1.58 -9.30
C PRO A 121 -14.96 -1.04 -7.86
N VAL A 122 -14.54 -1.85 -6.89
CA VAL A 122 -14.51 -1.42 -5.48
C VAL A 122 -13.28 -0.56 -5.19
N HIS A 123 -12.10 -0.99 -5.64
CA HIS A 123 -10.84 -0.37 -5.26
C HIS A 123 -10.33 0.63 -6.28
N HIS A 124 -10.30 0.30 -7.58
CA HIS A 124 -9.74 1.18 -8.57
C HIS A 124 -10.69 2.30 -8.99
N GLN A 125 -12.00 2.01 -9.09
CA GLN A 125 -12.98 3.00 -9.50
C GLN A 125 -13.53 3.84 -8.34
N ILE A 126 -13.54 3.34 -7.09
CA ILE A 126 -14.09 4.09 -5.94
C ILE A 126 -13.00 4.43 -4.93
N ARG A 127 -12.35 3.43 -4.28
CA ARG A 127 -11.40 3.68 -3.20
C ARG A 127 -10.26 4.62 -3.60
N VAL A 128 -9.54 4.30 -4.66
CA VAL A 128 -8.33 5.05 -5.06
C VAL A 128 -8.64 6.50 -5.42
N PRO A 129 -9.65 6.81 -6.27
CA PRO A 129 -9.91 8.20 -6.67
C PRO A 129 -10.73 9.01 -5.66
N HIS A 130 -11.49 8.38 -4.76
CA HIS A 130 -12.51 9.07 -3.97
C HIS A 130 -12.31 9.00 -2.47
N THR A 131 -11.32 8.26 -1.96
CA THR A 131 -11.03 8.22 -0.52
C THR A 131 -9.61 8.66 -0.21
N LYS A 132 -9.40 9.15 1.01
CA LYS A 132 -8.06 9.22 1.60
C LYS A 132 -7.66 7.81 1.99
N TRP A 133 -6.55 7.26 1.46
CA TRP A 133 -6.24 5.87 1.75
C TRP A 133 -4.77 5.62 2.06
N VAL A 134 -4.54 4.63 2.92
CA VAL A 134 -3.21 4.12 3.21
C VAL A 134 -3.25 2.60 3.34
N VAL A 135 -2.24 1.93 2.79
CA VAL A 135 -2.05 0.49 2.92
C VAL A 135 -0.67 0.18 3.45
N LEU A 136 -0.61 -0.87 4.28
CA LEU A 136 0.66 -1.34 4.84
C LEU A 136 0.60 -2.84 5.11
N ARG A 137 1.78 -3.44 5.28
CA ARG A 137 1.91 -4.78 5.86
C ARG A 137 2.12 -4.67 7.36
N TYR A 138 1.85 -5.73 8.11
CA TYR A 138 2.22 -5.88 9.51
C TYR A 138 3.30 -6.96 9.61
N PRO A 139 4.34 -6.81 10.42
CA PRO A 139 5.44 -7.77 10.49
C PRO A 139 4.95 -9.16 10.91
N THR A 140 5.42 -10.17 10.20
CA THR A 140 5.08 -11.59 10.43
C THR A 140 6.33 -12.45 10.31
N ASN A 141 6.25 -13.70 10.79
CA ASN A 141 7.34 -14.69 10.62
C ASN A 141 7.68 -14.89 9.13
N ALA A 142 6.70 -14.90 8.25
CA ALA A 142 6.95 -15.04 6.80
C ALA A 142 7.81 -13.91 6.25
N MET A 143 7.55 -12.67 6.66
CA MET A 143 8.37 -11.51 6.27
C MET A 143 9.77 -11.59 6.86
N ALA A 144 9.92 -11.96 8.13
CA ALA A 144 11.21 -12.12 8.78
C ALA A 144 12.05 -13.23 8.12
N GLN A 145 11.43 -14.36 7.77
CA GLN A 145 12.09 -15.45 7.02
C GLN A 145 12.56 -15.00 5.64
N SER A 146 11.72 -14.25 4.90
CA SER A 146 12.10 -13.68 3.59
C SER A 146 13.26 -12.69 3.72
N ALA A 147 13.30 -11.93 4.80
CA ALA A 147 14.40 -11.01 5.14
C ALA A 147 15.62 -11.72 5.76
N LYS A 148 15.56 -13.05 6.02
CA LYS A 148 16.62 -13.87 6.64
C LYS A 148 17.06 -13.35 8.02
N THR A 149 16.09 -12.93 8.84
CA THR A 149 16.32 -12.42 10.19
C THR A 149 15.28 -13.00 11.18
N SER A 150 15.46 -12.74 12.47
CA SER A 150 14.46 -13.05 13.50
C SER A 150 13.24 -12.16 13.36
N LEU A 151 12.09 -12.57 13.91
CA LEU A 151 10.90 -11.71 13.95
C LEU A 151 11.15 -10.46 14.78
N GLU A 152 11.87 -10.56 15.89
CA GLU A 152 12.19 -9.43 16.77
C GLU A 152 13.02 -8.36 16.06
N ASP A 153 14.11 -8.76 15.38
CA ASP A 153 14.95 -7.85 14.61
C ASP A 153 14.17 -7.24 13.42
N PHE A 154 13.30 -8.05 12.78
CA PHE A 154 12.47 -7.56 11.70
C PHE A 154 11.42 -6.55 12.17
N GLU A 155 10.79 -6.78 13.34
CA GLU A 155 9.87 -5.81 13.95
C GLU A 155 10.58 -4.50 14.30
N ASP A 156 11.78 -4.55 14.88
CA ASP A 156 12.56 -3.35 15.17
C ASP A 156 12.87 -2.56 13.90
N PHE A 157 13.35 -3.22 12.86
CA PHE A 157 13.55 -2.60 11.55
C PHE A 157 12.24 -2.00 11.00
N TYR A 158 11.18 -2.79 10.97
CA TYR A 158 9.88 -2.40 10.42
C TYR A 158 9.30 -1.16 11.11
N PHE A 159 9.24 -1.17 12.44
CA PHE A 159 8.68 -0.04 13.17
C PHE A 159 9.57 1.20 13.12
N ASN A 160 10.89 1.05 13.05
CA ASN A 160 11.80 2.17 12.84
C ASN A 160 11.56 2.86 11.50
N VAL A 161 11.28 2.10 10.44
CA VAL A 161 10.99 2.64 9.12
C VAL A 161 9.57 3.21 9.03
N CYS A 162 8.57 2.48 9.56
CA CYS A 162 7.17 2.88 9.46
C CYS A 162 6.78 4.07 10.37
N ASN A 163 7.57 4.33 11.41
CA ASN A 163 7.33 5.42 12.36
C ASN A 163 8.23 6.65 12.12
N LEU A 164 8.82 6.76 10.93
CA LEU A 164 9.56 7.97 10.55
C LEU A 164 8.67 9.22 10.55
N ASP A 165 9.30 10.37 10.71
CA ASP A 165 8.65 11.65 10.51
C ASP A 165 8.48 11.93 9.02
N TYR A 166 7.38 11.41 8.47
CA TYR A 166 7.06 11.57 7.04
C TYR A 166 6.79 13.02 6.63
N GLY A 167 6.45 13.91 7.57
CA GLY A 167 6.36 15.34 7.32
C GLY A 167 7.71 15.93 6.96
N LYS A 168 8.72 15.70 7.82
CA LYS A 168 10.09 16.14 7.53
C LYS A 168 10.69 15.47 6.29
N MET A 169 10.40 14.19 6.06
CA MET A 169 10.82 13.49 4.86
C MET A 169 10.22 14.16 3.62
N GLY A 170 8.91 14.44 3.63
CA GLY A 170 8.23 15.11 2.53
C GLY A 170 8.80 16.49 2.23
N ASP A 171 9.14 17.28 3.26
CA ASP A 171 9.79 18.58 3.09
C ASP A 171 11.17 18.45 2.45
N ALA A 172 11.97 17.47 2.88
CA ALA A 172 13.29 17.22 2.32
C ALA A 172 13.24 16.77 0.84
N MET A 173 12.19 16.11 0.42
CA MET A 173 11.97 15.65 -0.95
C MET A 173 11.62 16.77 -1.94
N GLU A 174 11.12 17.93 -1.49
CA GLU A 174 10.68 19.02 -2.36
C GLU A 174 11.79 19.48 -3.32
N HIS A 175 13.02 19.57 -2.86
CA HIS A 175 14.14 19.95 -3.71
C HIS A 175 14.36 18.97 -4.88
N LEU A 176 14.19 17.67 -4.64
CA LEU A 176 14.30 16.66 -5.70
C LEU A 176 13.12 16.75 -6.67
N VAL A 177 11.90 16.93 -6.17
CA VAL A 177 10.69 17.14 -7.00
C VAL A 177 10.87 18.34 -7.91
N GLU A 178 11.32 19.48 -7.36
CA GLU A 178 11.58 20.68 -8.15
C GLU A 178 12.67 20.46 -9.21
N LEU A 179 13.76 19.78 -8.85
CA LEU A 179 14.83 19.45 -9.77
C LEU A 179 14.32 18.59 -10.93
N MET A 180 13.60 17.51 -10.62
CA MET A 180 13.05 16.59 -11.63
C MET A 180 12.05 17.29 -12.54
N ASN A 181 11.14 18.12 -12.00
CA ASN A 181 10.16 18.85 -12.80
C ASN A 181 10.76 19.92 -13.74
N LYS A 182 11.99 20.38 -13.45
CA LYS A 182 12.75 21.32 -14.31
C LYS A 182 13.67 20.61 -15.31
N THR A 183 13.87 19.29 -15.16
CA THR A 183 14.81 18.51 -15.95
C THR A 183 14.13 17.92 -17.18
N ASP A 184 14.79 18.05 -18.34
CA ASP A 184 14.39 17.32 -19.56
C ASP A 184 15.20 16.02 -19.68
N ARG A 185 16.53 16.11 -19.67
CA ARG A 185 17.44 14.99 -19.97
C ARG A 185 18.04 14.39 -18.72
N VAL A 186 17.92 13.06 -18.62
CA VAL A 186 18.53 12.24 -17.58
C VAL A 186 19.49 11.26 -18.23
N ARG A 187 20.67 11.06 -17.63
CA ARG A 187 21.61 9.99 -17.97
C ARG A 187 21.99 9.26 -16.70
N LEU A 188 21.83 7.94 -16.70
CA LEU A 188 22.23 7.07 -15.60
C LEU A 188 23.46 6.28 -16.05
N VAL A 189 24.55 6.40 -15.28
CA VAL A 189 25.82 5.71 -15.55
C VAL A 189 26.18 4.90 -14.32
N ALA A 190 26.36 3.60 -14.50
CA ALA A 190 26.84 2.67 -13.51
C ALA A 190 27.65 1.56 -14.18
N ARG A 191 28.07 0.54 -13.42
CA ARG A 191 28.74 -0.62 -14.01
C ARG A 191 27.85 -1.28 -15.06
N ASP A 192 28.35 -1.46 -16.26
CA ASP A 192 27.65 -2.06 -17.40
C ASP A 192 26.30 -1.40 -17.73
N THR A 193 26.14 -0.13 -17.33
CA THR A 193 24.93 0.66 -17.53
C THR A 193 25.32 2.05 -18.02
N ASP A 194 24.73 2.46 -19.16
CA ASP A 194 24.77 3.82 -19.69
C ASP A 194 23.46 4.03 -20.48
N ILE A 195 22.49 4.71 -19.85
CA ILE A 195 21.17 4.93 -20.42
C ILE A 195 20.78 6.39 -20.28
N SER A 196 20.18 6.95 -21.30
CA SER A 196 19.67 8.32 -21.31
C SER A 196 18.23 8.37 -21.80
N PHE A 197 17.46 9.31 -21.26
CA PHE A 197 16.05 9.52 -21.61
C PHE A 197 15.62 10.95 -21.25
N SER A 198 14.47 11.36 -21.79
CA SER A 198 13.77 12.57 -21.39
C SER A 198 12.72 12.25 -20.32
N ILE A 199 12.55 13.17 -19.37
CA ILE A 199 11.42 13.18 -18.42
C ILE A 199 10.56 14.44 -18.60
N LYS A 200 10.72 15.13 -19.73
CA LYS A 200 10.05 16.38 -20.02
C LYS A 200 8.53 16.21 -20.01
N ASP A 201 7.85 17.12 -19.34
CA ASP A 201 6.38 17.19 -19.23
C ASP A 201 5.74 15.99 -18.50
N ILE A 202 6.56 15.13 -17.86
CA ILE A 202 6.09 14.06 -16.97
C ILE A 202 6.33 14.50 -15.53
N PRO A 203 5.29 14.60 -14.68
CA PRO A 203 5.45 15.13 -13.33
C PRO A 203 6.27 14.19 -12.45
N ALA A 204 7.06 14.76 -11.56
CA ALA A 204 7.67 14.04 -10.45
C ALA A 204 6.64 13.83 -9.33
N ILE A 205 6.49 12.61 -8.88
CA ILE A 205 5.54 12.22 -7.84
C ILE A 205 6.29 11.99 -6.54
N LYS A 206 5.86 12.68 -5.50
CA LYS A 206 6.40 12.55 -4.15
C LYS A 206 5.57 11.56 -3.33
N CYS A 207 6.23 10.53 -2.80
CA CYS A 207 5.66 9.52 -1.95
C CYS A 207 6.22 9.64 -0.53
N ALA A 208 5.47 10.23 0.38
CA ALA A 208 5.89 10.54 1.75
C ALA A 208 4.83 10.12 2.78
N GLY A 209 4.41 8.85 2.74
CA GLY A 209 3.48 8.26 3.71
C GLY A 209 2.01 8.61 3.52
N GLY A 210 1.64 9.12 2.34
CA GLY A 210 0.25 9.46 2.02
C GLY A 210 -0.61 8.24 1.66
N CYS A 211 -0.07 7.32 0.86
CA CYS A 211 -0.82 6.15 0.37
C CYS A 211 -0.22 4.82 0.83
N ASN A 212 1.07 4.78 1.11
CA ASN A 212 1.77 3.57 1.55
C ASN A 212 2.60 3.83 2.79
N ILE A 213 2.75 2.82 3.66
CA ILE A 213 3.68 2.79 4.78
C ILE A 213 4.39 1.42 4.76
N PRO A 214 5.75 1.35 4.77
CA PRO A 214 6.67 2.49 4.65
C PRO A 214 6.64 3.13 3.28
N ASP A 215 7.19 4.34 3.20
CA ASP A 215 7.25 5.16 2.01
C ASP A 215 8.58 5.94 1.98
N GLY A 216 8.87 6.72 0.95
CA GLY A 216 10.09 7.53 0.92
C GLY A 216 10.75 7.60 -0.45
N GLU A 217 10.00 7.84 -1.51
CA GLU A 217 10.54 7.96 -2.86
C GLU A 217 10.00 9.20 -3.60
N VAL A 218 10.77 9.67 -4.55
CA VAL A 218 10.32 10.58 -5.60
C VAL A 218 10.52 9.86 -6.93
N TYR A 219 9.46 9.65 -7.66
CA TYR A 219 9.53 8.95 -8.94
C TYR A 219 8.92 9.75 -10.09
N THR A 220 9.31 9.40 -11.30
CA THR A 220 8.72 9.84 -12.56
C THR A 220 8.87 8.72 -13.59
N ALA A 221 8.33 8.91 -14.79
CA ALA A 221 8.52 7.98 -15.90
C ALA A 221 9.30 8.63 -17.04
N PRO A 222 10.07 7.87 -17.82
CA PRO A 222 10.70 8.38 -19.02
C PRO A 222 9.67 8.54 -20.16
N VAL A 223 9.89 9.54 -21.01
CA VAL A 223 9.23 9.61 -22.31
C VAL A 223 9.71 8.40 -23.13
N ARG A 224 8.82 7.48 -23.44
CA ARG A 224 9.12 6.13 -23.95
C ARG A 224 10.06 6.14 -25.15
N GLU A 225 9.78 6.96 -26.15
CA GLU A 225 10.53 7.03 -27.41
C GLU A 225 11.90 7.73 -27.27
N SER A 226 12.16 8.33 -26.11
CA SER A 226 13.44 9.02 -25.82
C SER A 226 14.49 8.12 -25.21
N ILE A 227 14.14 6.89 -24.81
CA ILE A 227 15.02 5.96 -24.10
C ILE A 227 16.08 5.43 -25.05
N ASN A 228 17.37 5.60 -24.71
CA ASN A 228 18.48 5.10 -25.50
C ASN A 228 19.62 4.67 -24.57
N GLY A 229 20.16 3.48 -24.81
CA GLY A 229 21.30 2.94 -24.06
C GLY A 229 21.05 1.55 -23.49
N VAL A 230 21.82 1.18 -22.49
CA VAL A 230 21.80 -0.13 -21.84
C VAL A 230 21.69 0.07 -20.35
N ILE A 231 20.81 -0.75 -19.71
CA ILE A 231 20.72 -0.89 -18.26
C ILE A 231 20.99 -2.34 -17.89
N THR A 232 21.86 -2.58 -16.93
CA THR A 232 22.18 -3.92 -16.43
C THR A 232 21.66 -4.08 -15.02
N TYR A 233 20.78 -5.05 -14.83
CA TYR A 233 20.28 -5.46 -13.52
C TYR A 233 21.17 -6.56 -12.96
N ASN A 234 21.61 -6.41 -11.73
CA ASN A 234 22.42 -7.39 -11.01
C ASN A 234 21.64 -8.12 -9.90
N THR A 235 20.38 -7.83 -9.79
CA THR A 235 19.46 -8.42 -8.82
C THR A 235 18.17 -8.83 -9.55
N PRO A 236 17.65 -10.05 -9.35
CA PRO A 236 16.34 -10.40 -9.89
C PRO A 236 15.26 -9.54 -9.26
N SER A 237 14.28 -9.13 -10.07
CA SER A 237 13.07 -8.47 -9.59
C SER A 237 11.87 -9.39 -9.85
N GLU A 238 11.00 -9.50 -8.87
CA GLU A 238 9.74 -10.24 -8.94
C GLU A 238 8.58 -9.25 -8.79
N TYR A 239 7.68 -9.26 -9.78
CA TYR A 239 6.43 -8.51 -9.76
C TYR A 239 5.27 -9.44 -10.06
#